data_790b665c32949830f90c6454635ce614
#
_entry.id   790b665c32949830f90c6454635ce614
#
_cell.length_a   1.000
_cell.length_b   1.000
_cell.length_c   1.000
_cell.angle_alpha   90.00
_cell.angle_beta   90.00
_cell.angle_gamma   90.00
#
_symmetry.space_group_name_H-M   'P 1'
#
loop_
_entity.id
_entity.type
_entity.pdbx_description
1 polymer ?
#
loop_
_entity_poly.entity_id
_entity_poly.type
_entity_poly.pdbx_seq_one_letter_code
_entity_poly.pdbx_strand_id
1 'polypeptide(L)'
;AISDAPWLTLLVLSPLVGSLLMAVLGAARASDALTKQIATLWSLVPLGLALWVWALFDPTAVADGQGVVQVVDKIPWIDAIKVDYFLGVDGISLPLVILTAVMTPIAMLASFGVNERTKMYFALLFLIEAAMLGYFVSLNFFFFFIFWEFSLVPAFFLIQNWGRNPEKRRSAAFTFFVYTMGGSVGMLLLFQFLYLATNAAGIPTFDLITLGRLGQGIEAGQPNLQTIIYNYVNELGIVQYLGPYPLL
;
A
#
# COMPACT_ATOMS: atom_id res chain seq x y z
N ALA A 1 -6.42 13.94 -14.07
CA ALA A 1 -5.41 14.89 -14.55
C ALA A 1 -4.08 14.54 -13.89
N ILE A 2 -2.99 14.42 -14.67
CA ILE A 2 -1.63 14.33 -14.12
C ILE A 2 -1.39 15.68 -13.45
N SER A 3 -1.13 15.68 -12.16
CA SER A 3 -0.80 16.91 -11.44
C SER A 3 0.63 17.33 -11.78
N ASP A 4 0.89 18.64 -11.89
CA ASP A 4 2.25 19.15 -12.18
C ASP A 4 3.25 18.84 -11.05
N ALA A 5 2.79 18.35 -9.90
CA ALA A 5 3.62 17.96 -8.76
C ALA A 5 3.24 16.56 -8.26
N PRO A 6 4.23 15.75 -7.79
CA PRO A 6 4.03 14.37 -7.35
C PRO A 6 3.44 14.33 -5.93
N TRP A 7 2.19 14.75 -5.77
CA TRP A 7 1.55 14.91 -4.45
C TRP A 7 1.43 13.61 -3.67
N LEU A 8 1.10 12.49 -4.34
CA LEU A 8 0.98 11.19 -3.68
C LEU A 8 2.35 10.64 -3.28
N THR A 9 3.36 10.86 -4.10
CA THR A 9 4.75 10.52 -3.75
C THR A 9 5.20 11.30 -2.51
N LEU A 10 4.93 12.61 -2.46
CA LEU A 10 5.24 13.44 -1.27
C LEU A 10 4.46 12.96 -0.04
N LEU A 11 3.19 12.59 -0.21
CA LEU A 11 2.36 12.04 0.86
C LEU A 11 2.97 10.77 1.45
N VAL A 12 3.35 9.80 0.62
CA VAL A 12 3.94 8.52 1.06
C VAL A 12 5.34 8.69 1.65
N LEU A 13 6.14 9.60 1.08
CA LEU A 13 7.51 9.84 1.56
C LEU A 13 7.55 10.67 2.86
N SER A 14 6.56 11.51 3.13
CA SER A 14 6.57 12.40 4.30
C SER A 14 6.67 11.66 5.64
N PRO A 15 5.99 10.53 5.90
CA PRO A 15 6.22 9.74 7.11
C PRO A 15 7.59 9.05 7.14
N LEU A 16 8.14 8.65 5.98
CA LEU A 16 9.51 8.11 5.93
C LEU A 16 10.54 9.14 6.39
N VAL A 17 10.36 10.40 5.98
CA VAL A 17 11.18 11.52 6.50
C VAL A 17 10.97 11.69 8.01
N GLY A 18 9.75 11.55 8.50
CA GLY A 18 9.44 11.54 9.94
C GLY A 18 10.18 10.42 10.69
N SER A 19 10.19 9.20 10.15
CA SER A 19 10.94 8.09 10.72
C SER A 19 12.45 8.37 10.76
N LEU A 20 13.02 8.90 9.67
CA LEU A 20 14.43 9.31 9.61
C LEU A 20 14.73 10.41 10.64
N LEU A 21 13.85 11.38 10.80
CA LEU A 21 13.97 12.44 11.81
C LEU A 21 14.04 11.85 13.23
N MET A 22 13.22 10.84 13.54
CA MET A 22 13.30 10.14 14.83
C MET A 22 14.63 9.42 15.02
N ALA A 23 15.19 8.83 13.97
CA ALA A 23 16.52 8.21 14.01
C ALA A 23 17.62 9.25 14.27
N VAL A 24 17.56 10.41 13.62
CA VAL A 24 18.52 11.53 13.84
C VAL A 24 18.41 12.07 15.27
N LEU A 25 17.20 12.26 15.82
CA LEU A 25 16.99 12.66 17.21
C LEU A 25 17.54 11.60 18.19
N GLY A 26 17.48 10.32 17.82
CA GLY A 26 18.12 9.24 18.57
C GLY A 26 19.64 9.36 18.60
N ALA A 27 20.26 9.59 17.45
CA ALA A 27 21.71 9.80 17.33
C ALA A 27 22.18 11.06 18.10
N ALA A 28 21.40 12.13 18.05
CA ALA A 28 21.63 13.38 18.76
C ALA A 28 21.33 13.29 20.27
N ARG A 29 20.87 12.13 20.78
CA ARG A 29 20.48 11.93 22.19
C ARG A 29 19.45 12.96 22.69
N ALA A 30 18.53 13.40 21.83
CA ALA A 30 17.47 14.32 22.18
C ALA A 30 16.61 13.79 23.34
N SER A 31 16.02 14.69 24.12
CA SER A 31 15.11 14.31 25.20
C SER A 31 13.86 13.63 24.67
N ASP A 32 13.25 12.76 25.48
CA ASP A 32 12.01 12.07 25.07
C ASP A 32 10.85 13.05 24.92
N ALA A 33 10.78 14.09 25.73
CA ALA A 33 9.78 15.13 25.61
C ALA A 33 9.84 15.86 24.25
N LEU A 34 11.05 16.26 23.84
CA LEU A 34 11.28 16.89 22.54
C LEU A 34 10.93 15.95 21.39
N THR A 35 11.31 14.66 21.51
CA THR A 35 11.01 13.64 20.50
C THR A 35 9.49 13.50 20.30
N LYS A 36 8.71 13.40 21.38
CA LYS A 36 7.25 13.28 21.34
C LYS A 36 6.59 14.48 20.69
N GLN A 37 7.04 15.69 21.02
CA GLN A 37 6.55 16.94 20.43
C GLN A 37 6.83 17.01 18.93
N ILE A 38 8.08 16.73 18.52
CA ILE A 38 8.48 16.76 17.11
C ILE A 38 7.73 15.68 16.32
N ALA A 39 7.59 14.45 16.86
CA ALA A 39 6.85 13.40 16.21
C ALA A 39 5.38 13.80 15.98
N THR A 40 4.71 14.36 16.99
CA THR A 40 3.32 14.80 16.86
C THR A 40 3.19 15.96 15.87
N LEU A 41 4.09 16.93 15.89
CA LEU A 41 4.06 18.04 14.93
C LEU A 41 4.33 17.55 13.50
N TRP A 42 5.28 16.63 13.32
CA TRP A 42 5.58 16.08 11.99
C TRP A 42 4.44 15.23 11.43
N SER A 43 3.68 14.53 12.27
CA SER A 43 2.51 13.74 11.81
C SER A 43 1.39 14.60 11.22
N LEU A 44 1.41 15.91 11.45
CA LEU A 44 0.50 16.86 10.78
C LEU A 44 0.89 17.14 9.32
N VAL A 45 2.13 16.83 8.91
CA VAL A 45 2.58 17.01 7.50
C VAL A 45 1.85 16.04 6.57
N PRO A 46 1.89 14.70 6.77
CA PRO A 46 1.11 13.78 5.95
C PRO A 46 -0.40 14.06 6.03
N LEU A 47 -0.93 14.48 7.19
CA LEU A 47 -2.33 14.90 7.31
C LEU A 47 -2.64 16.11 6.43
N GLY A 48 -1.79 17.14 6.44
CA GLY A 48 -1.95 18.32 5.58
C GLY A 48 -1.91 17.97 4.09
N LEU A 49 -0.99 17.06 3.70
CA LEU A 49 -0.90 16.57 2.31
C LEU A 49 -2.14 15.73 1.92
N ALA A 50 -2.64 14.88 2.81
CA ALA A 50 -3.86 14.10 2.56
C ALA A 50 -5.09 15.00 2.38
N LEU A 51 -5.23 16.04 3.21
CA LEU A 51 -6.29 17.04 3.06
C LEU A 51 -6.13 17.87 1.78
N TRP A 52 -4.89 18.15 1.36
CA TRP A 52 -4.62 18.82 0.09
C TRP A 52 -5.04 17.93 -1.10
N VAL A 53 -4.68 16.64 -1.08
CA VAL A 53 -5.11 15.67 -2.09
C VAL A 53 -6.64 15.59 -2.14
N TRP A 54 -7.30 15.61 -0.98
CA TRP A 54 -8.77 15.66 -0.92
C TRP A 54 -9.35 16.93 -1.57
N ALA A 55 -8.73 18.08 -1.34
CA ALA A 55 -9.18 19.32 -1.96
C ALA A 55 -9.00 19.35 -3.49
N LEU A 56 -8.06 18.56 -4.02
CA LEU A 56 -7.86 18.39 -5.47
C LEU A 56 -8.81 17.36 -6.10
N PHE A 57 -9.44 16.52 -5.29
CA PHE A 57 -10.30 15.44 -5.77
C PHE A 57 -11.68 15.96 -6.18
N ASP A 58 -12.11 15.63 -7.40
CA ASP A 58 -13.45 15.94 -7.90
C ASP A 58 -14.36 14.69 -7.79
N PRO A 59 -15.31 14.66 -6.85
CA PRO A 59 -16.21 13.52 -6.66
C PRO A 59 -17.21 13.32 -7.81
N THR A 60 -17.33 14.30 -8.70
CA THR A 60 -18.27 14.25 -9.84
C THR A 60 -17.58 13.77 -11.12
N ALA A 61 -16.25 13.63 -11.12
CA ALA A 61 -15.51 13.17 -12.29
C ALA A 61 -15.82 11.71 -12.58
N VAL A 62 -16.36 11.45 -13.76
CA VAL A 62 -16.66 10.11 -14.27
C VAL A 62 -16.11 9.95 -15.68
N ALA A 63 -15.64 8.74 -16.02
CA ALA A 63 -15.34 8.34 -17.39
C ALA A 63 -16.01 7.00 -17.66
N ASP A 64 -16.66 6.88 -18.81
CA ASP A 64 -17.43 5.68 -19.22
C ASP A 64 -18.47 5.22 -18.16
N GLY A 65 -19.06 6.20 -17.43
CA GLY A 65 -20.04 5.94 -16.37
C GLY A 65 -19.47 5.44 -15.05
N GLN A 66 -18.15 5.47 -14.89
CA GLN A 66 -17.44 5.03 -13.68
C GLN A 66 -16.63 6.15 -13.06
N GLY A 67 -16.37 6.05 -11.75
CA GLY A 67 -15.46 6.95 -11.04
C GLY A 67 -14.04 6.87 -11.61
N VAL A 68 -13.39 8.01 -11.72
CA VAL A 68 -12.05 8.15 -12.31
C VAL A 68 -11.00 8.20 -11.22
N VAL A 69 -9.88 7.52 -11.45
CA VAL A 69 -8.67 7.71 -10.64
C VAL A 69 -8.10 9.11 -10.91
N GLN A 70 -7.74 9.80 -9.85
CA GLN A 70 -7.28 11.18 -9.88
C GLN A 70 -5.97 11.36 -9.13
N VAL A 71 -5.35 12.53 -9.27
CA VAL A 71 -4.07 12.90 -8.63
C VAL A 71 -3.02 11.81 -8.89
N VAL A 72 -2.75 11.55 -10.16
CA VAL A 72 -1.92 10.42 -10.60
C VAL A 72 -0.45 10.80 -10.66
N ASP A 73 0.39 10.01 -9.97
CA ASP A 73 1.85 10.01 -10.12
C ASP A 73 2.26 8.73 -10.84
N LYS A 74 2.79 8.82 -12.06
CA LYS A 74 3.22 7.66 -12.84
C LYS A 74 4.62 7.84 -13.39
N ILE A 75 5.51 6.88 -13.07
CA ILE A 75 6.91 6.86 -13.54
C ILE A 75 7.24 5.43 -13.98
N PRO A 76 7.72 5.19 -15.22
CA PRO A 76 8.21 3.88 -15.62
C PRO A 76 9.40 3.46 -14.75
N TRP A 77 9.40 2.22 -14.26
CA TRP A 77 10.48 1.73 -13.39
C TRP A 77 11.18 0.50 -13.94
N ILE A 78 10.48 -0.61 -14.16
CA ILE A 78 11.07 -1.86 -14.66
C ILE A 78 10.37 -2.26 -15.96
N ASP A 79 10.87 -1.77 -17.09
CA ASP A 79 10.27 -2.02 -18.41
C ASP A 79 10.23 -3.50 -18.80
N ALA A 80 11.20 -4.30 -18.32
CA ALA A 80 11.31 -5.72 -18.64
C ALA A 80 10.08 -6.53 -18.20
N ILE A 81 9.44 -6.14 -17.12
CA ILE A 81 8.25 -6.79 -16.55
C ILE A 81 7.04 -5.85 -16.49
N LYS A 82 7.11 -4.68 -17.14
CA LYS A 82 6.03 -3.69 -17.20
C LYS A 82 5.54 -3.25 -15.82
N VAL A 83 6.48 -3.02 -14.90
CA VAL A 83 6.20 -2.44 -13.58
C VAL A 83 6.46 -0.94 -13.65
N ASP A 84 5.41 -0.18 -13.41
CA ASP A 84 5.46 1.27 -13.25
C ASP A 84 5.28 1.65 -11.78
N TYR A 85 6.01 2.66 -11.32
CA TYR A 85 5.63 3.38 -10.11
C TYR A 85 4.36 4.17 -10.43
N PHE A 86 3.23 3.64 -10.00
CA PHE A 86 1.93 4.15 -10.39
C PHE A 86 1.05 4.32 -9.15
N LEU A 87 0.85 5.56 -8.77
CA LEU A 87 0.02 5.96 -7.64
C LEU A 87 -1.18 6.77 -8.15
N GLY A 88 -2.29 6.65 -7.44
CA GLY A 88 -3.51 7.41 -7.70
C GLY A 88 -4.53 7.21 -6.60
N VAL A 89 -5.54 8.05 -6.57
CA VAL A 89 -6.66 7.94 -5.63
C VAL A 89 -7.99 7.90 -6.37
N ASP A 90 -8.91 7.13 -5.80
CA ASP A 90 -10.30 7.06 -6.22
C ASP A 90 -11.24 7.37 -5.04
N GLY A 91 -12.55 7.29 -5.26
CA GLY A 91 -13.55 7.56 -4.24
C GLY A 91 -13.56 6.56 -3.06
N ILE A 92 -12.86 5.42 -3.17
CA ILE A 92 -12.74 4.40 -2.11
C ILE A 92 -11.41 4.57 -1.35
N SER A 93 -10.31 4.74 -2.07
CA SER A 93 -8.97 4.84 -1.47
C SER A 93 -8.75 6.17 -0.75
N LEU A 94 -9.29 7.27 -1.26
CA LEU A 94 -9.11 8.59 -0.65
C LEU A 94 -9.61 8.68 0.80
N PRO A 95 -10.83 8.20 1.18
CA PRO A 95 -11.24 8.14 2.58
C PRO A 95 -10.29 7.32 3.47
N LEU A 96 -9.71 6.22 2.96
CA LEU A 96 -8.76 5.39 3.70
C LEU A 96 -7.41 6.10 3.90
N VAL A 97 -6.96 6.85 2.91
CA VAL A 97 -5.79 7.73 3.00
C VAL A 97 -5.99 8.79 4.08
N ILE A 98 -7.14 9.47 4.07
CA ILE A 98 -7.47 10.50 5.07
C ILE A 98 -7.57 9.88 6.46
N LEU A 99 -8.25 8.73 6.58
CA LEU A 99 -8.36 8.01 7.86
C LEU A 99 -6.98 7.67 8.42
N THR A 100 -6.07 7.15 7.61
CA THR A 100 -4.70 6.84 8.00
C THR A 100 -3.98 8.07 8.51
N ALA A 101 -4.03 9.16 7.73
CA ALA A 101 -3.38 10.41 8.07
C ALA A 101 -3.95 11.09 9.33
N VAL A 102 -5.24 10.91 9.63
CA VAL A 102 -5.88 11.40 10.87
C VAL A 102 -5.52 10.52 12.07
N MET A 103 -5.51 9.19 11.88
CA MET A 103 -5.24 8.27 12.98
C MET A 103 -3.80 8.37 13.49
N THR A 104 -2.83 8.73 12.66
CA THR A 104 -1.43 8.83 13.07
C THR A 104 -1.19 9.91 14.14
N PRO A 105 -1.60 11.18 14.00
CA PRO A 105 -1.47 12.17 15.07
C PRO A 105 -2.17 11.75 16.36
N ILE A 106 -3.34 11.11 16.26
CA ILE A 106 -4.08 10.60 17.43
C ILE A 106 -3.26 9.51 18.12
N ALA A 107 -2.70 8.56 17.36
CA ALA A 107 -1.83 7.52 17.89
C ALA A 107 -0.56 8.09 18.54
N MET A 108 0.05 9.12 17.92
CA MET A 108 1.21 9.82 18.48
C MET A 108 0.87 10.45 19.84
N LEU A 109 -0.26 11.16 19.95
CA LEU A 109 -0.73 11.76 21.20
C LEU A 109 -1.04 10.70 22.26
N ALA A 110 -1.74 9.64 21.90
CA ALA A 110 -2.06 8.54 22.81
C ALA A 110 -0.81 7.82 23.32
N SER A 111 0.30 7.92 22.58
CA SER A 111 1.58 7.27 22.91
C SER A 111 2.50 8.11 23.80
N PHE A 112 2.06 9.23 24.35
CA PHE A 112 2.89 10.08 25.22
C PHE A 112 3.31 9.40 26.51
N GLY A 113 2.60 8.34 26.93
CA GLY A 113 2.98 7.48 28.06
C GLY A 113 4.18 6.55 27.78
N VAL A 114 4.59 6.38 26.54
CA VAL A 114 5.72 5.51 26.18
C VAL A 114 7.04 6.21 26.51
N ASN A 115 7.81 5.63 27.44
CA ASN A 115 9.11 6.16 27.87
C ASN A 115 10.28 5.20 27.57
N GLU A 116 9.99 3.98 27.11
CA GLU A 116 11.01 3.00 26.72
C GLU A 116 11.25 3.09 25.22
N ARG A 117 12.52 3.32 24.84
CA ARG A 117 12.96 3.40 23.42
C ARG A 117 12.08 4.33 22.58
N THR A 118 11.72 5.48 23.13
CA THR A 118 10.77 6.45 22.58
C THR A 118 11.02 6.75 21.09
N LYS A 119 12.27 7.02 20.70
CA LYS A 119 12.65 7.35 19.32
C LYS A 119 12.31 6.22 18.35
N MET A 120 12.66 4.99 18.72
CA MET A 120 12.36 3.80 17.91
C MET A 120 10.84 3.58 17.78
N TYR A 121 10.09 3.77 18.86
CA TYR A 121 8.64 3.63 18.85
C TYR A 121 7.98 4.57 17.84
N PHE A 122 8.28 5.85 17.90
CA PHE A 122 7.72 6.85 16.99
C PHE A 122 8.23 6.68 15.54
N ALA A 123 9.48 6.24 15.34
CA ALA A 123 9.98 5.89 14.02
C ALA A 123 9.18 4.74 13.38
N LEU A 124 8.88 3.70 14.16
CA LEU A 124 8.09 2.56 13.69
C LEU A 124 6.64 2.95 13.37
N LEU A 125 6.02 3.86 14.13
CA LEU A 125 4.69 4.39 13.80
C LEU A 125 4.69 5.12 12.46
N PHE A 126 5.68 5.95 12.18
CA PHE A 126 5.83 6.60 10.89
C PHE A 126 6.06 5.60 9.74
N LEU A 127 6.83 4.52 9.97
CA LEU A 127 7.01 3.48 8.95
C LEU A 127 5.71 2.75 8.63
N ILE A 128 4.85 2.48 9.63
CA ILE A 128 3.52 1.92 9.40
C ILE A 128 2.67 2.90 8.60
N GLU A 129 2.65 4.18 8.96
CA GLU A 129 1.91 5.20 8.23
C GLU A 129 2.32 5.26 6.77
N ALA A 130 3.65 5.31 6.49
CA ALA A 130 4.17 5.31 5.12
C ALA A 130 3.72 4.08 4.33
N ALA A 131 3.80 2.89 4.95
CA ALA A 131 3.35 1.65 4.33
C ALA A 131 1.85 1.67 4.03
N MET A 132 1.03 2.12 5.00
CA MET A 132 -0.43 2.20 4.84
C MET A 132 -0.82 3.18 3.73
N LEU A 133 -0.26 4.38 3.74
CA LEU A 133 -0.48 5.36 2.67
C LEU A 133 -0.04 4.79 1.33
N GLY A 134 1.14 4.13 1.29
CA GLY A 134 1.70 3.55 0.08
C GLY A 134 0.78 2.51 -0.56
N TYR A 135 0.26 1.52 0.20
CA TYR A 135 -0.60 0.52 -0.40
C TYR A 135 -2.01 1.05 -0.74
N PHE A 136 -2.54 2.05 -0.03
CA PHE A 136 -3.84 2.64 -0.37
C PHE A 136 -3.82 3.47 -1.66
N VAL A 137 -2.68 4.05 -2.02
CA VAL A 137 -2.56 4.83 -3.25
C VAL A 137 -1.94 4.04 -4.42
N SER A 138 -1.46 2.81 -4.20
CA SER A 138 -0.83 2.00 -5.24
C SER A 138 -1.83 1.49 -6.26
N LEU A 139 -1.60 1.79 -7.53
CA LEU A 139 -2.37 1.32 -8.68
C LEU A 139 -1.65 0.20 -9.46
N ASN A 140 -0.53 -0.27 -8.94
CA ASN A 140 0.24 -1.38 -9.48
C ASN A 140 0.38 -2.45 -8.40
N PHE A 141 0.02 -3.71 -8.72
CA PHE A 141 0.06 -4.83 -7.77
C PHE A 141 1.44 -5.08 -7.16
N PHE A 142 2.50 -4.82 -7.91
CA PHE A 142 3.86 -5.00 -7.42
C PHE A 142 4.18 -4.02 -6.28
N PHE A 143 3.87 -2.73 -6.48
CA PHE A 143 4.03 -1.71 -5.44
C PHE A 143 3.08 -1.90 -4.27
N PHE A 144 1.82 -2.27 -4.55
CA PHE A 144 0.87 -2.62 -3.50
C PHE A 144 1.46 -3.71 -2.59
N PHE A 145 2.00 -4.79 -3.17
CA PHE A 145 2.58 -5.89 -2.41
C PHE A 145 3.81 -5.45 -1.60
N ILE A 146 4.70 -4.64 -2.18
CA ILE A 146 5.87 -4.12 -1.46
C ILE A 146 5.44 -3.32 -0.23
N PHE A 147 4.52 -2.37 -0.35
CA PHE A 147 4.06 -1.57 0.77
C PHE A 147 3.31 -2.41 1.80
N TRP A 148 2.52 -3.38 1.35
CA TRP A 148 1.83 -4.32 2.22
C TRP A 148 2.82 -5.11 3.09
N GLU A 149 3.81 -5.76 2.49
CA GLU A 149 4.85 -6.51 3.21
C GLU A 149 5.70 -5.59 4.09
N PHE A 150 6.00 -4.39 3.62
CA PHE A 150 6.77 -3.42 4.40
C PHE A 150 6.07 -3.04 5.70
N SER A 151 4.74 -3.04 5.76
CA SER A 151 3.98 -2.74 6.98
C SER A 151 4.19 -3.78 8.10
N LEU A 152 4.51 -5.02 7.75
CA LEU A 152 4.67 -6.12 8.72
C LEU A 152 5.90 -5.94 9.60
N VAL A 153 6.98 -5.40 9.04
CA VAL A 153 8.26 -5.24 9.76
C VAL A 153 8.12 -4.29 10.95
N PRO A 154 7.65 -3.04 10.80
CA PRO A 154 7.46 -2.16 11.93
C PRO A 154 6.39 -2.67 12.90
N ALA A 155 5.31 -3.31 12.41
CA ALA A 155 4.29 -3.91 13.28
C ALA A 155 4.86 -5.04 14.14
N PHE A 156 5.69 -5.92 13.57
CA PHE A 156 6.41 -6.95 14.32
C PHE A 156 7.23 -6.36 15.46
N PHE A 157 8.04 -5.33 15.18
CA PHE A 157 8.87 -4.70 16.21
C PHE A 157 8.05 -3.98 17.27
N LEU A 158 6.93 -3.35 16.92
CA LEU A 158 6.02 -2.74 17.90
C LEU A 158 5.43 -3.78 18.84
N ILE A 159 4.94 -4.90 18.33
CA ILE A 159 4.40 -5.99 19.16
C ILE A 159 5.50 -6.59 20.04
N GLN A 160 6.69 -6.84 19.47
CA GLN A 160 7.80 -7.45 20.18
C GLN A 160 8.32 -6.61 21.35
N ASN A 161 8.40 -5.28 21.16
CA ASN A 161 9.03 -4.41 22.15
C ASN A 161 8.02 -3.79 23.15
N TRP A 162 6.80 -3.47 22.72
CA TRP A 162 5.79 -2.78 23.53
C TRP A 162 4.50 -3.58 23.74
N GLY A 163 4.45 -4.84 23.32
CA GLY A 163 3.32 -5.73 23.60
C GLY A 163 3.02 -5.81 25.12
N ARG A 164 1.75 -5.82 25.47
CA ARG A 164 1.25 -5.70 26.87
C ARG A 164 1.83 -6.75 27.82
N ASN A 165 2.01 -7.99 27.35
CA ASN A 165 2.55 -9.08 28.18
C ASN A 165 4.03 -9.34 27.81
N PRO A 166 5.00 -8.95 28.66
CA PRO A 166 6.43 -9.10 28.40
C PRO A 166 6.88 -10.53 28.09
N GLU A 167 6.26 -11.54 28.73
CA GLU A 167 6.63 -12.94 28.53
C GLU A 167 6.14 -13.49 27.18
N LYS A 168 5.01 -13.00 26.68
CA LYS A 168 4.35 -13.52 25.47
C LYS A 168 4.57 -12.65 24.23
N ARG A 169 5.01 -11.39 24.39
CA ARG A 169 5.10 -10.42 23.28
C ARG A 169 6.01 -10.91 22.13
N ARG A 170 7.10 -11.61 22.44
CA ARG A 170 8.02 -12.14 21.42
C ARG A 170 7.36 -13.27 20.61
N SER A 171 6.69 -14.21 21.28
CA SER A 171 5.95 -15.27 20.60
C SER A 171 4.77 -14.72 19.82
N ALA A 172 4.03 -13.74 20.37
CA ALA A 172 2.94 -13.07 19.67
C ALA A 172 3.40 -12.34 18.41
N ALA A 173 4.52 -11.61 18.50
CA ALA A 173 5.10 -10.94 17.33
C ALA A 173 5.49 -11.93 16.23
N PHE A 174 6.13 -13.03 16.59
CA PHE A 174 6.52 -14.07 15.63
C PHE A 174 5.29 -14.75 15.01
N THR A 175 4.29 -15.10 15.82
CA THR A 175 3.04 -15.69 15.33
C THR A 175 2.32 -14.73 14.38
N PHE A 176 2.21 -13.45 14.74
CA PHE A 176 1.63 -12.41 13.88
C PHE A 176 2.36 -12.35 12.53
N PHE A 177 3.70 -12.28 12.56
CA PHE A 177 4.50 -12.17 11.35
C PHE A 177 4.33 -13.38 10.43
N VAL A 178 4.49 -14.60 10.98
CA VAL A 178 4.38 -15.84 10.18
C VAL A 178 2.97 -16.02 9.62
N TYR A 179 1.94 -15.71 10.42
CA TYR A 179 0.54 -15.86 10.00
C TYR A 179 0.18 -14.90 8.88
N THR A 180 0.57 -13.63 9.02
CA THR A 180 0.29 -12.59 8.02
C THR A 180 1.10 -12.83 6.74
N MET A 181 2.40 -13.16 6.88
CA MET A 181 3.26 -13.49 5.74
C MET A 181 2.76 -14.74 5.00
N GLY A 182 2.27 -15.76 5.71
CA GLY A 182 1.67 -16.94 5.10
C GLY A 182 0.42 -16.61 4.27
N GLY A 183 -0.39 -15.64 4.72
CA GLY A 183 -1.54 -15.13 3.96
C GLY A 183 -1.12 -14.35 2.71
N SER A 184 -0.08 -13.52 2.81
CA SER A 184 0.38 -12.71 1.68
C SER A 184 1.09 -13.51 0.59
N VAL A 185 1.63 -14.69 0.89
CA VAL A 185 2.12 -15.62 -0.16
C VAL A 185 1.01 -16.00 -1.15
N GLY A 186 -0.21 -16.25 -0.65
CA GLY A 186 -1.36 -16.51 -1.53
C GLY A 186 -1.69 -15.34 -2.45
N MET A 187 -1.62 -14.11 -1.93
CA MET A 187 -1.81 -12.88 -2.70
C MET A 187 -0.71 -12.71 -3.76
N LEU A 188 0.56 -12.96 -3.40
CA LEU A 188 1.68 -12.90 -4.34
C LEU A 188 1.51 -13.91 -5.49
N LEU A 189 1.11 -15.14 -5.18
CA LEU A 189 0.84 -16.16 -6.20
C LEU A 189 -0.29 -15.75 -7.14
N LEU A 190 -1.35 -15.14 -6.62
CA LEU A 190 -2.44 -14.60 -7.44
C LEU A 190 -1.94 -13.50 -8.39
N PHE A 191 -1.17 -12.54 -7.90
CA PHE A 191 -0.63 -11.46 -8.73
C PHE A 191 0.30 -11.99 -9.81
N GLN A 192 1.16 -12.96 -9.46
CA GLN A 192 2.03 -13.62 -10.41
C GLN A 192 1.23 -14.41 -11.47
N PHE A 193 0.18 -15.09 -11.06
CA PHE A 193 -0.70 -15.81 -11.98
C PHE A 193 -1.40 -14.87 -12.96
N LEU A 194 -1.96 -13.76 -12.49
CA LEU A 194 -2.59 -12.75 -13.34
C LEU A 194 -1.61 -12.15 -14.33
N TYR A 195 -0.39 -11.85 -13.88
CA TYR A 195 0.66 -11.36 -14.78
C TYR A 195 1.03 -12.38 -15.86
N LEU A 196 1.22 -13.67 -15.49
CA LEU A 196 1.55 -14.71 -16.46
C LEU A 196 0.42 -14.93 -17.47
N ALA A 197 -0.84 -14.93 -17.03
CA ALA A 197 -2.00 -15.06 -17.90
C ALA A 197 -2.11 -13.88 -18.88
N THR A 198 -1.95 -12.66 -18.41
CA THR A 198 -1.98 -11.46 -19.28
C THR A 198 -0.77 -11.40 -20.19
N ASN A 199 0.40 -11.87 -19.75
CA ASN A 199 1.60 -11.97 -20.59
C ASN A 199 1.42 -13.00 -21.74
N ALA A 200 0.82 -14.15 -21.47
CA ALA A 200 0.50 -15.15 -22.49
C ALA A 200 -0.50 -14.59 -23.53
N ALA A 201 -1.40 -13.72 -23.13
CA ALA A 201 -2.30 -13.00 -24.03
C ALA A 201 -1.65 -11.81 -24.77
N GLY A 202 -0.35 -11.55 -24.56
CA GLY A 202 0.37 -10.43 -25.19
C GLY A 202 0.14 -9.07 -24.53
N ILE A 203 -0.45 -9.03 -23.32
CA ILE A 203 -0.80 -7.81 -22.57
C ILE A 203 -0.19 -7.86 -21.16
N PRO A 204 1.15 -8.01 -21.01
CA PRO A 204 1.74 -8.13 -19.68
C PRO A 204 1.47 -6.89 -18.83
N THR A 205 0.82 -7.06 -17.69
CA THR A 205 0.47 -5.93 -16.82
C THR A 205 0.34 -6.32 -15.36
N PHE A 206 0.80 -5.41 -14.48
CA PHE A 206 0.48 -5.38 -13.04
C PHE A 206 -0.44 -4.20 -12.70
N ASP A 207 -0.88 -3.43 -13.69
CA ASP A 207 -1.70 -2.24 -13.53
C ASP A 207 -3.14 -2.64 -13.17
N LEU A 208 -3.59 -2.18 -11.99
CA LEU A 208 -4.93 -2.44 -11.46
C LEU A 208 -6.06 -1.89 -12.33
N ILE A 209 -5.82 -0.73 -12.97
CA ILE A 209 -6.84 -0.11 -13.84
C ILE A 209 -7.02 -0.96 -15.09
N THR A 210 -5.91 -1.33 -15.73
CA THR A 210 -5.92 -2.20 -16.91
C THR A 210 -6.57 -3.55 -16.60
N LEU A 211 -6.21 -4.19 -15.49
CA LEU A 211 -6.82 -5.45 -15.07
C LEU A 211 -8.31 -5.30 -14.77
N GLY A 212 -8.72 -4.19 -14.15
CA GLY A 212 -10.13 -3.89 -13.91
C GLY A 212 -10.92 -3.73 -15.20
N ARG A 213 -10.38 -3.01 -16.20
CA ARG A 213 -10.99 -2.82 -17.52
C ARG A 213 -11.09 -4.14 -18.30
N LEU A 214 -10.06 -4.97 -18.26
CA LEU A 214 -10.10 -6.33 -18.83
C LEU A 214 -11.16 -7.20 -18.13
N GLY A 215 -11.28 -7.08 -16.80
CA GLY A 215 -12.31 -7.79 -16.02
C GLY A 215 -13.74 -7.41 -16.42
N GLN A 216 -13.96 -6.15 -16.77
CA GLN A 216 -15.26 -5.62 -17.23
C GLN A 216 -15.51 -5.83 -18.73
N GLY A 217 -14.49 -6.26 -19.48
CA GLY A 217 -14.59 -6.46 -20.94
C GLY A 217 -14.73 -5.16 -21.75
N ILE A 218 -14.31 -4.01 -21.16
CA ILE A 218 -14.38 -2.68 -21.80
C ILE A 218 -13.08 -2.27 -22.49
N GLU A 219 -12.03 -3.08 -22.45
CA GLU A 219 -10.78 -2.79 -23.14
C GLU A 219 -10.92 -3.10 -24.63
N ALA A 220 -10.91 -2.04 -25.46
CA ALA A 220 -11.17 -2.14 -26.88
C ALA A 220 -10.18 -3.05 -27.60
N GLY A 221 -10.68 -4.04 -28.33
CA GLY A 221 -9.87 -4.98 -29.10
C GLY A 221 -9.14 -6.06 -28.31
N GLN A 222 -9.37 -6.14 -27.00
CA GLN A 222 -8.75 -7.15 -26.14
C GLN A 222 -9.80 -8.16 -25.62
N PRO A 223 -9.42 -9.44 -25.42
CA PRO A 223 -10.30 -10.40 -24.74
C PRO A 223 -10.52 -9.99 -23.29
N ASN A 224 -11.68 -10.30 -22.73
CA ASN A 224 -11.91 -10.06 -21.31
C ASN A 224 -11.00 -10.94 -20.42
N LEU A 225 -10.79 -10.53 -19.19
CA LEU A 225 -9.88 -11.21 -18.25
C LEU A 225 -10.28 -12.68 -18.01
N GLN A 226 -11.57 -13.00 -17.99
CA GLN A 226 -12.07 -14.36 -17.85
C GLN A 226 -11.61 -15.24 -19.01
N THR A 227 -11.70 -14.76 -20.25
CA THR A 227 -11.25 -15.47 -21.45
C THR A 227 -9.72 -15.65 -21.41
N ILE A 228 -8.96 -14.64 -21.00
CA ILE A 228 -7.51 -14.69 -20.84
C ILE A 228 -7.12 -15.79 -19.86
N ILE A 229 -7.74 -15.79 -18.67
CA ILE A 229 -7.48 -16.79 -17.64
C ILE A 229 -7.85 -18.21 -18.14
N TYR A 230 -9.02 -18.35 -18.77
CA TYR A 230 -9.45 -19.64 -19.30
C TYR A 230 -8.47 -20.22 -20.33
N ASN A 231 -8.04 -19.40 -21.29
CA ASN A 231 -7.07 -19.82 -22.31
C ASN A 231 -5.74 -20.20 -21.67
N TYR A 232 -5.22 -19.41 -20.74
CA TYR A 232 -3.97 -19.69 -20.05
C TYR A 232 -4.04 -20.99 -19.22
N VAL A 233 -5.09 -21.21 -18.46
CA VAL A 233 -5.30 -22.44 -17.68
C VAL A 233 -5.45 -23.66 -18.59
N ASN A 234 -6.06 -23.48 -19.76
CA ASN A 234 -6.19 -24.54 -20.77
C ASN A 234 -4.82 -24.91 -21.40
N GLU A 235 -3.99 -23.91 -21.71
CA GLU A 235 -2.62 -24.12 -22.19
C GLU A 235 -1.74 -24.87 -21.19
N LEU A 236 -1.95 -24.62 -19.89
CA LEU A 236 -1.30 -25.36 -18.80
C LEU A 236 -1.80 -26.79 -18.65
N GLY A 237 -2.83 -27.21 -19.39
CA GLY A 237 -3.43 -28.53 -19.29
C GLY A 237 -4.22 -28.79 -18.00
N ILE A 238 -4.50 -27.74 -17.22
CA ILE A 238 -5.16 -27.86 -15.91
C ILE A 238 -6.69 -28.04 -16.06
N VAL A 239 -7.29 -27.54 -17.13
CA VAL A 239 -8.73 -27.60 -17.37
C VAL A 239 -9.27 -29.02 -17.31
N GLN A 240 -8.52 -30.01 -17.80
CA GLN A 240 -8.92 -31.43 -17.76
C GLN A 240 -9.09 -32.00 -16.33
N TYR A 241 -8.49 -31.33 -15.31
CA TYR A 241 -8.58 -31.74 -13.89
C TYR A 241 -9.68 -30.95 -13.13
N LEU A 242 -10.17 -29.82 -13.69
CA LEU A 242 -11.18 -29.00 -13.04
C LEU A 242 -12.62 -29.50 -13.30
N GLY A 243 -12.80 -30.51 -14.16
CA GLY A 243 -14.10 -31.09 -14.49
C GLY A 243 -14.95 -30.19 -15.40
N PRO A 244 -16.21 -30.60 -15.70
CA PRO A 244 -17.06 -29.94 -16.68
C PRO A 244 -17.70 -28.62 -16.19
N TYR A 245 -17.24 -28.06 -15.07
CA TYR A 245 -17.77 -26.77 -14.59
C TYR A 245 -17.12 -25.65 -15.39
N PRO A 246 -17.92 -24.86 -16.14
CA PRO A 246 -17.39 -23.65 -16.73
C PRO A 246 -16.89 -22.73 -15.59
N LEU A 247 -15.67 -22.22 -15.73
CA LEU A 247 -15.18 -21.15 -14.87
C LEU A 247 -16.09 -19.93 -15.16
N LEU A 248 -17.12 -19.76 -14.35
CA LEU A 248 -18.08 -18.64 -14.43
C LEU A 248 -17.44 -17.37 -13.89
#